data_95df58f9e97a890b1234403b080335c1
#
_entry.id   95df58f9e97a890b1234403b080335c1
#
_cell.length_a   1.000
_cell.length_b   1.000
_cell.length_c   1.000
_cell.angle_alpha   90.00
_cell.angle_beta   90.00
_cell.angle_gamma   90.00
#
_symmetry.space_group_name_H-M   'P 1'
#
loop_
_entity.id
_entity.type
_entity.pdbx_description
1 polymer ?
#
loop_
_entity_poly.entity_id
_entity_poly.type
_entity_poly.pdbx_seq_one_letter_code
_entity_poly.pdbx_strand_id
1 'polypeptide(L)'
;RTSEFLWQEGHTAHATREEAEEEARRMLKVYADFAEQWLAVPVVQGVKSETERFAGALDTYTIEAMMQDGKALQSGTSHFLGQNFAKSFDVTFLNKENKPEYVWATSWGVSTRLIGALIMAHSDDNGLVLPPKIAPIQVVVVPIFKGDEQLAAISAKLKPVIDRLRQLGISVKYDDSDNKRPGFKFADYELKGVPVRLAMGGRDLENNTIEI
;
A
#
# COMPACT_ATOMS: atom_id res chain seq x y z
N ARG A 1 -17.83 10.95 -6.26
CA ARG A 1 -18.12 9.50 -6.23
C ARG A 1 -17.92 8.93 -7.63
N THR A 2 -17.37 7.73 -7.71
CA THR A 2 -17.22 6.95 -8.94
C THR A 2 -18.31 5.88 -8.98
N SER A 3 -18.72 5.45 -10.18
CA SER A 3 -19.64 4.32 -10.36
C SER A 3 -18.96 2.97 -10.09
N GLU A 4 -17.64 2.92 -10.22
CA GLU A 4 -16.81 1.75 -9.92
C GLU A 4 -15.59 2.15 -9.11
N PHE A 5 -15.10 1.24 -8.27
CA PHE A 5 -13.83 1.35 -7.55
C PHE A 5 -13.25 -0.04 -7.31
N LEU A 6 -11.92 -0.11 -7.26
CA LEU A 6 -11.24 -1.36 -6.94
C LEU A 6 -11.16 -1.54 -5.42
N TRP A 7 -11.38 -2.77 -4.97
CA TRP A 7 -11.23 -3.17 -3.58
C TRP A 7 -10.78 -4.61 -3.45
N GLN A 8 -10.24 -4.94 -2.32
CA GLN A 8 -10.02 -6.30 -1.87
C GLN A 8 -11.10 -6.63 -0.86
N GLU A 9 -11.73 -7.75 -1.02
CA GLU A 9 -12.74 -8.28 -0.12
C GLU A 9 -12.47 -9.75 0.14
N GLY A 10 -12.78 -10.21 1.35
CA GLY A 10 -12.71 -11.61 1.71
C GLY A 10 -13.91 -12.03 2.55
N HIS A 11 -14.28 -13.28 2.43
CA HIS A 11 -15.36 -13.91 3.17
C HIS A 11 -14.93 -15.28 3.66
N THR A 12 -15.28 -15.62 4.90
CA THR A 12 -15.07 -16.97 5.44
C THR A 12 -16.30 -17.47 6.17
N ALA A 13 -16.39 -18.79 6.25
CA ALA A 13 -17.43 -19.52 6.96
C ALA A 13 -16.79 -20.48 7.95
N HIS A 14 -17.29 -20.52 9.16
CA HIS A 14 -16.74 -21.26 10.28
C HIS A 14 -17.80 -22.10 10.96
N ALA A 15 -17.36 -23.17 11.63
CA ALA A 15 -18.25 -24.03 12.38
C ALA A 15 -18.67 -23.42 13.72
N THR A 16 -17.81 -22.58 14.32
CA THR A 16 -18.08 -22.01 15.64
C THR A 16 -18.02 -20.48 15.62
N ARG A 17 -18.65 -19.87 16.60
CA ARG A 17 -18.62 -18.43 16.84
C ARG A 17 -17.20 -17.93 17.07
N GLU A 18 -16.46 -18.66 17.91
CA GLU A 18 -15.12 -18.31 18.35
C GLU A 18 -14.15 -18.27 17.18
N GLU A 19 -14.20 -19.27 16.30
CA GLU A 19 -13.37 -19.31 15.07
C GLU A 19 -13.65 -18.10 14.16
N ALA A 20 -14.92 -17.77 13.96
CA ALA A 20 -15.30 -16.64 13.10
C ALA A 20 -14.88 -15.30 13.72
N GLU A 21 -15.05 -15.12 15.03
CA GLU A 21 -14.64 -13.88 15.70
C GLU A 21 -13.12 -13.72 15.72
N GLU A 22 -12.37 -14.80 15.93
CA GLU A 22 -10.90 -14.81 15.84
C GLU A 22 -10.44 -14.41 14.44
N GLU A 23 -11.05 -14.97 13.40
CA GLU A 23 -10.70 -14.64 12.02
C GLU A 23 -11.01 -13.18 11.69
N ALA A 24 -12.15 -12.65 12.11
CA ALA A 24 -12.46 -11.24 11.91
C ALA A 24 -11.42 -10.32 12.56
N ARG A 25 -10.95 -10.63 13.77
CA ARG A 25 -9.89 -9.88 14.47
C ARG A 25 -8.52 -10.05 13.81
N ARG A 26 -8.21 -11.27 13.34
CA ARG A 26 -6.97 -11.56 12.61
C ARG A 26 -6.87 -10.72 11.33
N MET A 27 -7.95 -10.63 10.58
CA MET A 27 -7.96 -9.84 9.33
C MET A 27 -7.91 -8.34 9.58
N LEU A 28 -8.51 -7.84 10.66
CA LEU A 28 -8.29 -6.46 11.08
C LEU A 28 -6.81 -6.17 11.34
N LYS A 29 -6.14 -7.09 12.05
CA LYS A 29 -4.69 -6.96 12.32
C LYS A 29 -3.86 -6.96 11.03
N VAL A 30 -4.18 -7.80 10.05
CA VAL A 30 -3.50 -7.81 8.74
C VAL A 30 -3.61 -6.44 8.08
N TYR A 31 -4.79 -5.81 8.12
CA TYR A 31 -4.97 -4.47 7.56
C TYR A 31 -4.22 -3.39 8.34
N ALA A 32 -4.19 -3.48 9.67
CA ALA A 32 -3.40 -2.58 10.50
C ALA A 32 -1.91 -2.71 10.20
N ASP A 33 -1.39 -3.93 10.17
CA ASP A 33 0.02 -4.20 9.84
C ASP A 33 0.38 -3.70 8.43
N PHE A 34 -0.51 -3.86 7.46
CA PHE A 34 -0.32 -3.32 6.11
C PHE A 34 -0.27 -1.79 6.11
N ALA A 35 -1.23 -1.14 6.76
CA ALA A 35 -1.26 0.32 6.86
C ALA A 35 0.02 0.88 7.51
N GLU A 36 0.45 0.30 8.63
CA GLU A 36 1.61 0.78 9.38
C GLU A 36 2.95 0.43 8.73
N GLN A 37 3.12 -0.82 8.29
CA GLN A 37 4.42 -1.33 7.85
C GLN A 37 4.72 -1.07 6.37
N TRP A 38 3.68 -0.93 5.54
CA TRP A 38 3.82 -0.73 4.09
C TRP A 38 3.45 0.69 3.67
N LEU A 39 2.32 1.20 4.17
CA LEU A 39 1.88 2.55 3.85
C LEU A 39 2.49 3.61 4.79
N ALA A 40 3.15 3.19 5.88
CA ALA A 40 3.66 4.06 6.94
C ALA A 40 2.58 5.00 7.52
N VAL A 41 1.32 4.54 7.53
CA VAL A 41 0.17 5.28 8.06
C VAL A 41 -0.24 4.65 9.40
N PRO A 42 0.01 5.32 10.53
CA PRO A 42 -0.46 4.86 11.84
C PRO A 42 -1.99 4.79 11.87
N VAL A 43 -2.52 3.73 12.47
CA VAL A 43 -3.97 3.51 12.56
C VAL A 43 -4.40 3.16 13.97
N VAL A 44 -5.60 3.59 14.32
CA VAL A 44 -6.28 3.19 15.55
C VAL A 44 -7.22 2.03 15.21
N GLN A 45 -7.09 0.94 15.94
CA GLN A 45 -7.99 -0.21 15.84
C GLN A 45 -9.13 -0.06 16.84
N GLY A 46 -10.35 -0.35 16.43
CA GLY A 46 -11.52 -0.23 17.28
C GLY A 46 -12.70 -1.06 16.82
N VAL A 47 -13.78 -1.00 17.62
CA VAL A 47 -15.08 -1.58 17.30
C VAL A 47 -16.05 -0.44 17.06
N LYS A 48 -16.80 -0.51 15.98
CA LYS A 48 -17.81 0.51 15.66
C LYS A 48 -18.99 0.45 16.64
N SER A 49 -19.53 1.61 16.94
CA SER A 49 -20.76 1.73 17.68
C SER A 49 -21.91 1.02 16.97
N GLU A 50 -22.96 0.70 17.69
CA GLU A 50 -24.13 0.01 17.15
C GLU A 50 -24.77 0.76 15.97
N THR A 51 -24.75 2.09 16.01
CA THR A 51 -25.31 2.96 14.95
C THR A 51 -24.45 3.03 13.69
N GLU A 52 -23.15 2.73 13.80
CA GLU A 52 -22.20 2.77 12.66
C GLU A 52 -21.79 1.37 12.19
N ARG A 53 -22.25 0.34 12.89
CA ARG A 53 -22.00 -1.05 12.56
C ARG A 53 -22.56 -1.40 11.18
N PHE A 54 -21.86 -2.28 10.46
CA PHE A 54 -22.39 -2.82 9.21
C PHE A 54 -23.71 -3.55 9.46
N ALA A 55 -24.75 -3.18 8.70
CA ALA A 55 -26.09 -3.74 8.87
C ALA A 55 -26.08 -5.28 8.73
N GLY A 56 -26.55 -5.98 9.74
CA GLY A 56 -26.54 -7.44 9.79
C GLY A 56 -25.31 -8.07 10.44
N ALA A 57 -24.24 -7.32 10.71
CA ALA A 57 -23.13 -7.83 11.49
C ALA A 57 -23.41 -7.80 12.99
N LEU A 58 -22.84 -8.75 13.74
CA LEU A 58 -22.84 -8.71 15.21
C LEU A 58 -21.82 -7.68 15.71
N ASP A 59 -20.62 -7.65 15.09
CA ASP A 59 -19.60 -6.65 15.35
C ASP A 59 -18.94 -6.19 14.05
N THR A 60 -18.51 -4.94 14.01
CA THR A 60 -17.70 -4.35 12.95
C THR A 60 -16.43 -3.78 13.56
N TYR A 61 -15.32 -4.40 13.26
CA TYR A 61 -13.98 -3.91 13.59
C TYR A 61 -13.52 -2.95 12.52
N THR A 62 -12.76 -1.92 12.88
CA THR A 62 -12.27 -0.89 11.96
C THR A 62 -10.84 -0.51 12.26
N ILE A 63 -10.10 -0.12 11.23
CA ILE A 63 -8.88 0.67 11.36
C ILE A 63 -9.15 2.08 10.84
N GLU A 64 -8.74 3.08 11.60
CA GLU A 64 -8.94 4.48 11.26
C GLU A 64 -7.61 5.25 11.34
N ALA A 65 -7.29 5.98 10.27
CA ALA A 65 -6.10 6.81 10.19
C ALA A 65 -6.45 8.26 10.54
N MET A 66 -5.58 8.94 11.26
CA MET A 66 -5.70 10.37 11.52
C MET A 66 -5.15 11.15 10.33
N MET A 67 -5.97 12.03 9.76
CA MET A 67 -5.58 12.91 8.67
C MET A 67 -4.97 14.20 9.21
N GLN A 68 -4.26 14.97 8.36
CA GLN A 68 -3.59 16.20 8.74
C GLN A 68 -4.56 17.29 9.25
N ASP A 69 -5.83 17.25 8.84
CA ASP A 69 -6.90 18.14 9.31
C ASP A 69 -7.52 17.70 10.66
N GLY A 70 -6.98 16.66 11.29
CA GLY A 70 -7.45 16.12 12.56
C GLY A 70 -8.68 15.23 12.48
N LYS A 71 -9.15 14.88 11.27
CA LYS A 71 -10.27 13.96 11.08
C LYS A 71 -9.80 12.53 10.95
N ALA A 72 -10.58 11.60 11.51
CA ALA A 72 -10.37 10.18 11.33
C ALA A 72 -10.90 9.72 9.96
N LEU A 73 -10.09 8.94 9.24
CA LEU A 73 -10.48 8.29 7.99
C LEU A 73 -10.56 6.77 8.21
N GLN A 74 -11.74 6.20 8.02
CA GLN A 74 -11.91 4.75 7.98
C GLN A 74 -11.07 4.17 6.84
N SER A 75 -10.10 3.33 7.18
CA SER A 75 -9.10 2.80 6.27
C SER A 75 -9.26 1.32 5.95
N GLY A 76 -10.05 0.59 6.74
CA GLY A 76 -10.41 -0.80 6.50
C GLY A 76 -11.38 -1.29 7.55
N THR A 77 -12.16 -2.33 7.21
CA THR A 77 -13.11 -2.96 8.12
C THR A 77 -13.04 -4.47 8.06
N SER A 78 -13.38 -5.09 9.19
CA SER A 78 -13.56 -6.54 9.30
C SER A 78 -14.82 -6.79 10.11
N HIS A 79 -15.71 -7.62 9.59
CA HIS A 79 -17.05 -7.85 10.15
C HIS A 79 -17.17 -9.24 10.70
N PHE A 80 -17.59 -9.35 11.94
CA PHE A 80 -18.14 -10.57 12.50
C PHE A 80 -19.64 -10.60 12.21
N LEU A 81 -20.04 -11.33 11.16
CA LEU A 81 -21.41 -11.35 10.66
C LEU A 81 -22.33 -12.23 11.50
N GLY A 82 -21.75 -13.12 12.32
CA GLY A 82 -22.53 -14.13 13.03
C GLY A 82 -23.22 -15.09 12.05
N GLN A 83 -24.48 -15.42 12.32
CA GLN A 83 -25.30 -16.29 11.47
C GLN A 83 -26.43 -15.56 10.73
N ASN A 84 -26.48 -14.24 10.81
CA ASN A 84 -27.61 -13.48 10.27
C ASN A 84 -27.77 -13.66 8.75
N PHE A 85 -26.68 -13.51 8.00
CA PHE A 85 -26.70 -13.73 6.55
C PHE A 85 -26.80 -15.22 6.21
N ALA A 86 -26.15 -16.10 6.97
CA ALA A 86 -26.25 -17.55 6.78
C ALA A 86 -27.70 -18.03 6.87
N LYS A 87 -28.47 -17.54 7.86
CA LYS A 87 -29.90 -17.85 7.98
C LYS A 87 -30.72 -17.25 6.84
N SER A 88 -30.42 -16.03 6.42
CA SER A 88 -31.16 -15.35 5.35
C SER A 88 -30.97 -16.02 3.98
N PHE A 89 -29.78 -16.56 3.72
CA PHE A 89 -29.40 -17.19 2.46
C PHE A 89 -29.34 -18.72 2.52
N ASP A 90 -29.74 -19.32 3.64
CA ASP A 90 -29.73 -20.77 3.89
C ASP A 90 -28.34 -21.41 3.67
N VAL A 91 -27.28 -20.75 4.19
CA VAL A 91 -25.91 -21.25 4.10
C VAL A 91 -25.59 -22.15 5.27
N THR A 92 -25.55 -23.45 5.04
CA THR A 92 -25.34 -24.49 6.05
C THR A 92 -24.13 -25.36 5.75
N PHE A 93 -23.63 -26.04 6.77
CA PHE A 93 -22.63 -27.10 6.66
C PHE A 93 -23.10 -28.33 7.45
N LEU A 94 -22.56 -29.50 7.16
CA LEU A 94 -22.80 -30.70 7.93
C LEU A 94 -21.83 -30.76 9.12
N ASN A 95 -22.34 -30.78 10.32
CA ASN A 95 -21.54 -30.94 11.52
C ASN A 95 -20.99 -32.38 11.67
N LYS A 96 -20.27 -32.66 12.76
CA LYS A 96 -19.64 -33.97 13.01
C LYS A 96 -20.68 -35.11 13.19
N GLU A 97 -21.92 -34.77 13.55
CA GLU A 97 -23.04 -35.71 13.64
C GLU A 97 -23.85 -35.80 12.33
N ASN A 98 -23.36 -35.28 11.24
CA ASN A 98 -24.05 -35.24 9.94
C ASN A 98 -25.40 -34.47 9.96
N LYS A 99 -25.51 -33.46 10.83
CA LYS A 99 -26.67 -32.58 10.90
C LYS A 99 -26.35 -31.23 10.27
N PRO A 100 -27.28 -30.61 9.50
CA PRO A 100 -27.07 -29.28 8.97
C PRO A 100 -27.10 -28.22 10.07
N GLU A 101 -26.10 -27.34 10.06
CA GLU A 101 -26.00 -26.17 10.93
C GLU A 101 -25.66 -24.93 10.11
N TYR A 102 -26.15 -23.77 10.51
CA TYR A 102 -25.77 -22.50 9.86
C TYR A 102 -24.34 -22.14 10.20
N VAL A 103 -23.60 -21.70 9.18
CA VAL A 103 -22.24 -21.23 9.34
C VAL A 103 -22.18 -19.94 10.15
N TRP A 104 -21.09 -19.74 10.86
CA TRP A 104 -20.67 -18.45 11.39
C TRP A 104 -19.81 -17.76 10.35
N ALA A 105 -20.22 -16.58 9.90
CA ALA A 105 -19.62 -15.91 8.77
C ALA A 105 -18.84 -14.67 9.18
N THR A 106 -17.80 -14.38 8.41
CA THR A 106 -17.05 -13.13 8.48
C THR A 106 -16.91 -12.51 7.09
N SER A 107 -16.65 -11.22 7.06
CA SER A 107 -16.18 -10.55 5.84
C SER A 107 -15.23 -9.41 6.22
N TRP A 108 -14.33 -9.05 5.31
CA TRP A 108 -13.42 -7.95 5.50
C TRP A 108 -13.14 -7.26 4.18
N GLY A 109 -12.75 -5.99 4.21
CA GLY A 109 -12.48 -5.25 3.00
C GLY A 109 -11.64 -3.99 3.19
N VAL A 110 -10.83 -3.73 2.18
CA VAL A 110 -10.13 -2.47 1.94
C VAL A 110 -10.29 -2.06 0.48
N SER A 111 -10.33 -0.76 0.23
CA SER A 111 -10.50 -0.23 -1.11
C SER A 111 -9.34 0.69 -1.50
N THR A 112 -9.38 1.20 -2.73
CA THR A 112 -8.47 2.25 -3.21
C THR A 112 -8.55 3.55 -2.40
N ARG A 113 -9.45 3.66 -1.39
CA ARG A 113 -9.41 4.72 -0.37
C ARG A 113 -8.05 4.78 0.33
N LEU A 114 -7.35 3.64 0.48
CA LEU A 114 -6.01 3.62 1.07
C LEU A 114 -4.99 4.43 0.29
N ILE A 115 -5.12 4.54 -1.03
CA ILE A 115 -4.27 5.42 -1.86
C ILE A 115 -4.53 6.88 -1.47
N GLY A 116 -5.80 7.26 -1.32
CA GLY A 116 -6.16 8.59 -0.83
C GLY A 116 -5.64 8.87 0.57
N ALA A 117 -5.75 7.90 1.49
CA ALA A 117 -5.21 8.00 2.84
C ALA A 117 -3.70 8.25 2.84
N LEU A 118 -2.96 7.49 2.03
CA LEU A 118 -1.51 7.64 1.87
C LEU A 118 -1.14 9.02 1.34
N ILE A 119 -1.82 9.51 0.30
CA ILE A 119 -1.58 10.83 -0.28
C ILE A 119 -1.85 11.92 0.77
N MET A 120 -2.98 11.86 1.47
CA MET A 120 -3.35 12.84 2.50
C MET A 120 -2.45 12.80 3.73
N ALA A 121 -1.83 11.64 4.02
CA ALA A 121 -0.92 11.50 5.16
C ALA A 121 0.49 12.00 4.88
N HIS A 122 1.01 11.76 3.67
CA HIS A 122 2.44 11.93 3.38
C HIS A 122 2.77 12.98 2.33
N SER A 123 1.89 13.19 1.34
CA SER A 123 2.20 14.05 0.20
C SER A 123 2.06 15.52 0.53
N ASP A 124 2.73 16.37 -0.25
CA ASP A 124 2.74 17.82 -0.13
C ASP A 124 2.48 18.51 -1.48
N ASP A 125 2.66 19.84 -1.54
CA ASP A 125 2.43 20.64 -2.74
C ASP A 125 3.46 20.37 -3.86
N ASN A 126 4.59 19.70 -3.57
CA ASN A 126 5.62 19.36 -4.55
C ASN A 126 5.31 18.04 -5.26
N GLY A 127 4.51 17.17 -4.66
CA GLY A 127 4.11 15.91 -5.28
C GLY A 127 3.81 14.79 -4.30
N LEU A 128 3.87 13.56 -4.82
CA LEU A 128 3.68 12.37 -4.00
C LEU A 128 4.89 12.12 -3.10
N VAL A 129 4.63 11.70 -1.87
CA VAL A 129 5.65 11.14 -0.98
C VAL A 129 5.26 9.68 -0.72
N LEU A 130 6.00 8.76 -1.33
CA LEU A 130 5.70 7.34 -1.25
C LEU A 130 6.66 6.63 -0.30
N PRO A 131 6.14 5.84 0.66
CA PRO A 131 6.98 4.93 1.43
C PRO A 131 7.74 3.98 0.50
N PRO A 132 9.05 3.73 0.73
CA PRO A 132 9.87 2.93 -0.18
C PRO A 132 9.32 1.54 -0.47
N LYS A 133 8.64 0.90 0.49
CA LYS A 133 8.09 -0.45 0.33
C LYS A 133 7.00 -0.56 -0.74
N ILE A 134 6.28 0.53 -1.03
CA ILE A 134 5.18 0.54 -2.01
C ILE A 134 5.50 1.36 -3.26
N ALA A 135 6.63 2.08 -3.27
CA ALA A 135 7.02 2.89 -4.40
C ALA A 135 7.32 1.98 -5.63
N PRO A 136 6.64 2.17 -6.78
CA PRO A 136 6.90 1.38 -7.98
C PRO A 136 8.34 1.53 -8.49
N ILE A 137 8.90 2.72 -8.30
CA ILE A 137 10.31 3.04 -8.52
C ILE A 137 10.87 3.51 -7.19
N GLN A 138 11.75 2.73 -6.59
CA GLN A 138 12.36 3.07 -5.31
C GLN A 138 13.58 3.97 -5.46
N VAL A 139 14.33 3.76 -6.53
CA VAL A 139 15.50 4.56 -6.89
C VAL A 139 15.44 4.94 -8.35
N VAL A 140 15.56 6.22 -8.66
CA VAL A 140 15.84 6.67 -10.02
C VAL A 140 17.29 7.11 -10.15
N VAL A 141 17.93 6.71 -11.23
CA VAL A 141 19.30 7.08 -11.55
C VAL A 141 19.30 7.91 -12.83
N VAL A 142 19.78 9.15 -12.73
CA VAL A 142 19.79 10.10 -13.85
C VAL A 142 21.21 10.53 -14.17
N PRO A 143 21.79 10.06 -15.28
CA PRO A 143 23.07 10.58 -15.77
C PRO A 143 22.89 12.00 -16.34
N ILE A 144 23.85 12.88 -16.08
CA ILE A 144 23.90 14.23 -16.61
C ILE A 144 25.07 14.29 -17.58
N PHE A 145 24.80 14.30 -18.88
CA PHE A 145 25.82 14.09 -19.90
C PHE A 145 25.68 15.05 -21.07
N LYS A 146 26.80 15.20 -21.80
CA LYS A 146 26.88 15.87 -23.08
C LYS A 146 27.51 14.89 -24.10
N GLY A 147 26.62 14.28 -24.90
CA GLY A 147 27.02 13.30 -25.94
C GLY A 147 27.28 11.88 -25.40
N ASP A 148 27.38 10.95 -26.34
CA ASP A 148 27.39 9.53 -26.11
C ASP A 148 28.61 9.00 -25.35
N GLU A 149 29.80 9.62 -25.60
CA GLU A 149 31.04 9.22 -24.94
C GLU A 149 30.97 9.44 -23.43
N GLN A 150 30.47 10.61 -22.99
CA GLN A 150 30.31 10.92 -21.58
C GLN A 150 29.22 10.05 -20.95
N LEU A 151 28.12 9.80 -21.66
CA LEU A 151 27.08 8.86 -21.20
C LEU A 151 27.63 7.46 -20.97
N ALA A 152 28.44 6.96 -21.91
CA ALA A 152 29.05 5.63 -21.79
C ALA A 152 29.97 5.53 -20.56
N ALA A 153 30.81 6.56 -20.32
CA ALA A 153 31.70 6.60 -19.16
C ALA A 153 30.89 6.63 -17.81
N ILE A 154 29.87 7.48 -17.72
CA ILE A 154 28.99 7.57 -16.53
C ILE A 154 28.24 6.26 -16.34
N SER A 155 27.68 5.68 -17.41
CA SER A 155 26.94 4.41 -17.34
C SER A 155 27.81 3.26 -16.85
N ALA A 156 29.06 3.16 -17.34
CA ALA A 156 30.01 2.15 -16.88
C ALA A 156 30.29 2.28 -15.38
N LYS A 157 30.36 3.52 -14.85
CA LYS A 157 30.61 3.80 -13.45
C LYS A 157 29.39 3.51 -12.58
N LEU A 158 28.18 3.83 -13.07
CA LEU A 158 26.91 3.60 -12.34
C LEU A 158 26.46 2.15 -12.36
N LYS A 159 26.83 1.39 -13.39
CA LYS A 159 26.38 0.00 -13.57
C LYS A 159 26.57 -0.89 -12.33
N PRO A 160 27.75 -0.93 -11.66
CA PRO A 160 27.92 -1.75 -10.45
C PRO A 160 26.97 -1.36 -9.31
N VAL A 161 26.70 -0.06 -9.15
CA VAL A 161 25.78 0.44 -8.13
C VAL A 161 24.35 -0.01 -8.44
N ILE A 162 23.92 0.18 -9.69
CA ILE A 162 22.59 -0.23 -10.16
C ILE A 162 22.39 -1.73 -9.98
N ASP A 163 23.38 -2.52 -10.43
CA ASP A 163 23.32 -3.98 -10.33
C ASP A 163 23.26 -4.44 -8.86
N ARG A 164 24.01 -3.79 -7.98
CA ARG A 164 23.95 -4.08 -6.54
C ARG A 164 22.60 -3.75 -5.91
N LEU A 165 22.03 -2.61 -6.24
CA LEU A 165 20.68 -2.24 -5.77
C LEU A 165 19.63 -3.26 -6.23
N ARG A 166 19.67 -3.65 -7.51
CA ARG A 166 18.75 -4.67 -8.05
C ARG A 166 18.92 -6.04 -7.40
N GLN A 167 20.16 -6.46 -7.10
CA GLN A 167 20.43 -7.70 -6.35
C GLN A 167 19.84 -7.69 -4.94
N LEU A 168 19.71 -6.50 -4.33
CA LEU A 168 19.05 -6.30 -3.04
C LEU A 168 17.53 -6.24 -3.14
N GLY A 169 16.95 -6.45 -4.34
CA GLY A 169 15.51 -6.40 -4.57
C GLY A 169 14.96 -4.98 -4.70
N ILE A 170 15.80 -3.98 -4.85
CA ILE A 170 15.39 -2.57 -5.00
C ILE A 170 14.99 -2.30 -6.45
N SER A 171 13.81 -1.71 -6.65
CA SER A 171 13.32 -1.27 -7.96
C SER A 171 14.08 -0.03 -8.42
N VAL A 172 14.92 -0.19 -9.45
CA VAL A 172 15.76 0.88 -9.98
C VAL A 172 15.38 1.22 -11.42
N LYS A 173 15.01 2.47 -11.65
CA LYS A 173 14.86 3.07 -12.97
C LYS A 173 16.16 3.81 -13.35
N TYR A 174 16.79 3.41 -14.45
CA TYR A 174 17.86 4.17 -15.08
C TYR A 174 17.26 4.99 -16.22
N ASP A 175 17.39 6.33 -16.17
CA ASP A 175 16.84 7.25 -17.16
C ASP A 175 17.95 8.00 -17.89
N ASP A 176 18.48 7.37 -18.91
CA ASP A 176 19.50 7.87 -19.83
C ASP A 176 18.92 8.56 -21.08
N SER A 177 17.60 8.77 -21.12
CA SER A 177 16.96 9.45 -22.25
C SER A 177 17.51 10.88 -22.44
N ASP A 178 17.68 11.32 -23.69
CA ASP A 178 18.16 12.64 -24.06
C ASP A 178 17.07 13.65 -24.42
N ASN A 179 15.79 13.17 -24.46
CA ASN A 179 14.64 13.96 -24.85
C ASN A 179 14.17 14.99 -23.80
N LYS A 180 14.71 14.93 -22.59
CA LYS A 180 14.39 15.83 -21.47
C LYS A 180 15.65 16.26 -20.73
N ARG A 181 15.67 17.52 -20.29
CA ARG A 181 16.77 18.05 -19.47
C ARG A 181 16.76 17.44 -18.06
N PRO A 182 17.92 17.32 -17.39
CA PRO A 182 18.01 16.75 -16.05
C PRO A 182 17.05 17.37 -15.04
N GLY A 183 16.94 18.70 -15.00
CA GLY A 183 16.03 19.39 -14.08
C GLY A 183 14.54 19.03 -14.30
N PHE A 184 14.13 18.78 -15.55
CA PHE A 184 12.79 18.28 -15.83
C PHE A 184 12.59 16.86 -15.28
N LYS A 185 13.58 15.97 -15.48
CA LYS A 185 13.53 14.62 -14.95
C LYS A 185 13.45 14.61 -13.43
N PHE A 186 14.21 15.49 -12.77
CA PHE A 186 14.18 15.61 -11.31
C PHE A 186 12.78 15.98 -10.80
N ALA A 187 12.19 17.03 -11.36
CA ALA A 187 10.83 17.45 -11.01
C ALA A 187 9.77 16.38 -11.33
N ASP A 188 9.91 15.68 -12.47
CA ASP A 188 8.97 14.62 -12.87
C ASP A 188 9.00 13.41 -11.90
N TYR A 189 10.20 13.01 -11.46
CA TYR A 189 10.34 11.91 -10.49
C TYR A 189 9.98 12.33 -9.05
N GLU A 190 10.21 13.58 -8.68
CA GLU A 190 9.74 14.15 -7.42
C GLU A 190 8.21 14.18 -7.37
N LEU A 191 7.56 14.68 -8.43
CA LEU A 191 6.10 14.66 -8.55
C LEU A 191 5.51 13.24 -8.44
N LYS A 192 6.21 12.24 -8.95
CA LYS A 192 5.82 10.81 -8.90
C LYS A 192 6.13 10.14 -7.55
N GLY A 193 6.75 10.84 -6.63
CA GLY A 193 7.08 10.31 -5.31
C GLY A 193 8.17 9.24 -5.29
N VAL A 194 9.14 9.31 -6.22
CA VAL A 194 10.30 8.40 -6.19
C VAL A 194 11.15 8.71 -4.96
N PRO A 195 11.33 7.77 -4.01
CA PRO A 195 11.93 8.07 -2.72
C PRO A 195 13.40 8.51 -2.78
N VAL A 196 14.16 7.96 -3.72
CA VAL A 196 15.61 8.24 -3.84
C VAL A 196 15.97 8.55 -5.27
N ARG A 197 16.65 9.67 -5.47
CA ARG A 197 17.26 10.05 -6.74
C ARG A 197 18.79 9.97 -6.63
N LEU A 198 19.43 9.29 -7.56
CA LEU A 198 20.88 9.30 -7.76
C LEU A 198 21.17 10.08 -9.04
N ALA A 199 22.09 11.02 -8.98
CA ALA A 199 22.56 11.74 -10.17
C ALA A 199 24.08 11.70 -10.26
N MET A 200 24.59 11.63 -11.49
CA MET A 200 26.03 11.69 -11.77
C MET A 200 26.27 12.50 -13.03
N GLY A 201 27.05 13.56 -12.90
CA GLY A 201 27.55 14.36 -14.01
C GLY A 201 29.06 14.21 -14.25
N GLY A 202 29.62 15.03 -15.15
CA GLY A 202 31.03 14.97 -15.44
C GLY A 202 31.95 15.24 -14.24
N ARG A 203 31.58 16.21 -13.38
CA ARG A 203 32.35 16.52 -12.16
C ARG A 203 32.28 15.36 -11.13
N ASP A 204 31.16 14.73 -11.03
CA ASP A 204 30.96 13.58 -10.10
C ASP A 204 31.78 12.38 -10.59
N LEU A 205 31.82 12.17 -11.91
CA LEU A 205 32.63 11.13 -12.53
C LEU A 205 34.13 11.35 -12.22
N GLU A 206 34.64 12.59 -12.38
CA GLU A 206 36.02 12.96 -12.07
C GLU A 206 36.37 12.78 -10.59
N ASN A 207 35.45 13.17 -9.70
CA ASN A 207 35.63 13.10 -8.25
C ASN A 207 35.27 11.75 -7.65
N ASN A 208 34.77 10.81 -8.44
CA ASN A 208 34.30 9.52 -7.99
C ASN A 208 33.16 9.64 -6.91
N THR A 209 32.25 10.58 -7.11
CA THR A 209 31.11 10.88 -6.24
C THR A 209 29.80 10.59 -6.96
N ILE A 210 28.71 10.55 -6.21
CA ILE A 210 27.33 10.49 -6.71
C ILE A 210 26.47 11.42 -5.86
N GLU A 211 25.61 12.20 -6.47
CA GLU A 211 24.61 13.02 -5.76
C GLU A 211 23.43 12.14 -5.38
N ILE A 212 22.94 12.28 -4.13
CA ILE A 212 21.76 11.61 -3.61
C ILE A 212 20.76 12.66 -3.19
#